data_7c4e5d0255b6297deac1606fb672b658
#
_entry.id   7c4e5d0255b6297deac1606fb672b658
#
_cell.length_a   1.000
_cell.length_b   1.000
_cell.length_c   1.000
_cell.angle_alpha   90.00
_cell.angle_beta   90.00
_cell.angle_gamma   90.00
#
_symmetry.space_group_name_H-M   'P 1'
#
loop_
_entity.id
_entity.type
_entity.pdbx_description
1 polymer ?
#
loop_
_entity_poly.entity_id
_entity_poly.type
_entity_poly.pdbx_seq_one_letter_code
_entity_poly.pdbx_strand_id
1 'polypeptide(L)'
;LCFGFGAVHVTGLFGPGIWVSDAYGITGKVQPVAPDWGPNGFNPFNPGSVAAHHIAAGTLGILAGIFHLTVRPPQRLYRALRMGNIETVLSSSISAVFFAAFVTSGTMWYGSATTPIELFGPTRYQWDSGYFQQEIERRVEDSIAEGLSERDAWSRIPDKLAFYDYIGNNPACLLYTSPSPRDSFR
;
A
#
# COMPACT_ATOMS: atom_id res chain seq x y z
N LEU A 1 -10.85 2.94 16.61
CA LEU A 1 -10.14 3.64 15.54
C LEU A 1 -10.13 2.85 14.24
N CYS A 2 -9.68 1.58 14.23
CA CYS A 2 -9.66 0.76 13.01
C CYS A 2 -11.05 0.60 12.40
N PHE A 3 -12.07 0.34 13.22
CA PHE A 3 -13.44 0.25 12.76
C PHE A 3 -13.94 1.57 12.16
N GLY A 4 -13.64 2.69 12.83
CA GLY A 4 -13.98 4.02 12.32
C GLY A 4 -13.36 4.30 10.96
N PHE A 5 -12.08 3.98 10.77
CA PHE A 5 -11.42 4.15 9.47
C PHE A 5 -11.97 3.20 8.40
N GLY A 6 -12.14 1.92 8.70
CA GLY A 6 -12.58 0.94 7.72
C GLY A 6 -14.07 1.05 7.37
N ALA A 7 -14.93 1.05 8.38
CA ALA A 7 -16.36 1.04 8.16
C ALA A 7 -16.91 2.41 7.72
N VAL A 8 -16.25 3.48 8.06
CA VAL A 8 -16.77 4.85 7.90
C VAL A 8 -15.98 5.64 6.87
N HIS A 9 -14.67 5.75 7.04
CA HIS A 9 -13.84 6.57 6.16
C HIS A 9 -13.64 5.91 4.79
N VAL A 10 -13.18 4.67 4.76
CA VAL A 10 -12.80 3.97 3.52
C VAL A 10 -14.03 3.63 2.68
N THR A 11 -15.11 3.21 3.31
CA THR A 11 -16.35 2.85 2.60
C THR A 11 -17.14 4.05 2.09
N GLY A 12 -16.82 5.26 2.56
CA GLY A 12 -17.52 6.47 2.17
C GLY A 12 -18.83 6.70 2.93
N LEU A 13 -19.15 5.92 3.95
CA LEU A 13 -20.33 6.17 4.81
C LEU A 13 -20.17 7.51 5.54
N PHE A 14 -18.99 7.80 6.04
CA PHE A 14 -18.66 9.08 6.66
C PHE A 14 -17.18 9.39 6.45
N GLY A 15 -16.82 9.70 5.20
CA GLY A 15 -15.46 10.02 4.78
C GLY A 15 -15.33 9.98 3.26
N PRO A 16 -14.19 10.39 2.72
CA PRO A 16 -13.99 10.55 1.27
C PRO A 16 -13.73 9.22 0.54
N GLY A 17 -13.46 8.14 1.25
CA GLY A 17 -12.88 6.92 0.67
C GLY A 17 -11.35 6.95 0.67
N ILE A 18 -10.76 6.21 -0.23
CA ILE A 18 -9.31 6.17 -0.44
C ILE A 18 -8.98 6.28 -1.93
N TRP A 19 -7.69 6.48 -2.23
CA TRP A 19 -7.22 6.52 -3.60
C TRP A 19 -7.38 5.16 -4.26
N VAL A 20 -8.10 5.11 -5.38
CA VAL A 20 -8.30 3.91 -6.20
C VAL A 20 -7.89 4.25 -7.62
N SER A 21 -7.10 3.38 -8.23
CA SER A 21 -6.59 3.56 -9.58
C SER A 21 -6.82 2.31 -10.42
N ASP A 22 -6.65 2.46 -11.73
CA ASP A 22 -6.53 1.36 -12.66
C ASP A 22 -5.20 0.60 -12.45
N ALA A 23 -5.05 -0.55 -13.13
CA ALA A 23 -3.88 -1.40 -12.97
C ALA A 23 -2.55 -0.72 -13.32
N TYR A 24 -2.59 0.34 -14.14
CA TYR A 24 -1.41 1.05 -14.63
C TYR A 24 -1.24 2.47 -14.07
N GLY A 25 -2.05 2.84 -13.09
CA GLY A 25 -1.93 4.13 -12.41
C GLY A 25 -2.18 5.35 -13.30
N ILE A 26 -3.17 5.28 -14.18
CA ILE A 26 -3.49 6.37 -15.12
C ILE A 26 -4.69 7.20 -14.64
N THR A 27 -5.72 6.55 -14.11
CA THR A 27 -7.04 7.13 -13.85
C THR A 27 -7.43 7.11 -12.37
N GLY A 28 -6.46 7.27 -11.49
CA GLY A 28 -6.70 7.26 -10.05
C GLY A 28 -7.47 8.46 -9.55
N LYS A 29 -8.30 8.24 -8.55
CA LYS A 29 -9.01 9.28 -7.81
C LYS A 29 -9.38 8.79 -6.42
N VAL A 30 -9.64 9.72 -5.51
CA VAL A 30 -10.24 9.41 -4.20
C VAL A 30 -11.71 9.08 -4.40
N GLN A 31 -12.12 7.91 -3.96
CA GLN A 31 -13.50 7.46 -4.07
C GLN A 31 -13.84 6.44 -2.98
N PRO A 32 -15.14 6.28 -2.66
CA PRO A 32 -15.59 5.24 -1.73
C PRO A 32 -15.24 3.84 -2.25
N VAL A 33 -14.94 2.95 -1.33
CA VAL A 33 -14.57 1.56 -1.63
C VAL A 33 -15.52 0.60 -0.93
N ALA A 34 -16.13 -0.29 -1.71
CA ALA A 34 -16.91 -1.37 -1.16
C ALA A 34 -16.01 -2.47 -0.59
N PRO A 35 -16.35 -3.05 0.58
CA PRO A 35 -15.57 -4.17 1.11
C PRO A 35 -15.69 -5.40 0.22
N ASP A 36 -14.62 -6.14 0.09
CA ASP A 36 -14.57 -7.41 -0.63
C ASP A 36 -14.37 -8.55 0.37
N TRP A 37 -15.36 -9.40 0.49
CA TRP A 37 -15.43 -10.48 1.47
C TRP A 37 -15.02 -11.85 0.93
N GLY A 38 -14.75 -11.93 -0.36
CA GLY A 38 -14.33 -13.17 -1.01
C GLY A 38 -12.85 -13.48 -0.82
N PRO A 39 -12.34 -14.53 -1.48
CA PRO A 39 -10.91 -14.87 -1.46
C PRO A 39 -10.02 -13.72 -1.95
N ASN A 40 -10.49 -12.91 -2.88
CA ASN A 40 -9.80 -11.72 -3.36
C ASN A 40 -9.72 -10.60 -2.30
N GLY A 41 -10.48 -10.71 -1.22
CA GLY A 41 -10.41 -9.84 -0.06
C GLY A 41 -9.08 -9.90 0.71
N PHE A 42 -8.22 -10.86 0.40
CA PHE A 42 -6.86 -10.97 0.93
C PHE A 42 -5.79 -10.57 -0.07
N ASN A 43 -6.17 -10.14 -1.26
CA ASN A 43 -5.25 -9.63 -2.26
C ASN A 43 -4.74 -8.23 -1.82
N PRO A 44 -3.42 -8.04 -1.63
CA PRO A 44 -2.88 -6.76 -1.16
C PRO A 44 -3.08 -5.60 -2.15
N PHE A 45 -3.39 -5.89 -3.40
CA PHE A 45 -3.62 -4.88 -4.44
C PHE A 45 -5.10 -4.55 -4.66
N ASN A 46 -5.99 -5.18 -3.90
CA ASN A 46 -7.42 -4.92 -3.97
C ASN A 46 -7.82 -3.89 -2.91
N PRO A 47 -8.28 -2.68 -3.29
CA PRO A 47 -8.70 -1.67 -2.32
C PRO A 47 -9.84 -2.13 -1.41
N GLY A 48 -10.75 -2.99 -1.91
CA GLY A 48 -11.82 -3.58 -1.13
C GLY A 48 -11.33 -4.43 0.05
N SER A 49 -10.12 -4.98 -0.06
CA SER A 49 -9.47 -5.71 1.02
C SER A 49 -9.17 -4.82 2.23
N VAL A 50 -8.80 -3.57 1.99
CA VAL A 50 -8.54 -2.58 3.06
C VAL A 50 -9.81 -2.30 3.84
N ALA A 51 -10.92 -2.08 3.15
CA ALA A 51 -12.22 -1.85 3.77
C ALA A 51 -12.67 -3.07 4.58
N ALA A 52 -12.64 -4.25 3.99
CA ALA A 52 -13.03 -5.50 4.65
C ALA A 52 -12.15 -5.80 5.87
N HIS A 53 -10.83 -5.62 5.75
CA HIS A 53 -9.89 -5.80 6.87
C HIS A 53 -10.26 -4.91 8.05
N HIS A 54 -10.46 -3.62 7.81
CA HIS A 54 -10.74 -2.67 8.90
C HIS A 54 -12.11 -2.91 9.53
N ILE A 55 -13.11 -3.35 8.77
CA ILE A 55 -14.40 -3.71 9.33
C ILE A 55 -14.28 -4.94 10.24
N ALA A 56 -13.67 -6.00 9.75
CA ALA A 56 -13.54 -7.25 10.51
C ALA A 56 -12.56 -7.11 11.67
N ALA A 57 -11.35 -6.62 11.41
CA ALA A 57 -10.33 -6.43 12.44
C ALA A 57 -10.71 -5.33 13.43
N GLY A 58 -11.39 -4.28 12.97
CA GLY A 58 -11.92 -3.25 13.84
C GLY A 58 -12.98 -3.75 14.82
N THR A 59 -13.91 -4.58 14.35
CA THR A 59 -14.91 -5.24 15.20
C THR A 59 -14.24 -6.14 16.23
N LEU A 60 -13.29 -6.95 15.80
CA LEU A 60 -12.51 -7.80 16.69
C LEU A 60 -11.72 -6.96 17.71
N GLY A 61 -11.15 -5.84 17.27
CA GLY A 61 -10.41 -4.91 18.11
C GLY A 61 -11.30 -4.28 19.21
N ILE A 62 -12.55 -3.96 18.90
CA ILE A 62 -13.52 -3.46 19.90
C ILE A 62 -13.76 -4.53 20.97
N LEU A 63 -14.02 -5.77 20.55
CA LEU A 63 -14.20 -6.88 21.47
C LEU A 63 -12.96 -7.16 22.31
N ALA A 64 -11.79 -7.13 21.69
CA ALA A 64 -10.50 -7.28 22.39
C ALA A 64 -10.26 -6.16 23.41
N GLY A 65 -10.63 -4.93 23.06
CA GLY A 65 -10.53 -3.78 23.97
C GLY A 65 -11.44 -3.92 25.19
N ILE A 66 -12.67 -4.34 25.01
CA ILE A 66 -13.60 -4.61 26.12
C ILE A 66 -13.05 -5.72 27.00
N PHE A 67 -12.56 -6.80 26.41
CA PHE A 67 -11.92 -7.90 27.14
C PHE A 67 -10.74 -7.39 27.98
N HIS A 68 -9.85 -6.63 27.38
CA HIS A 68 -8.65 -6.12 28.03
C HIS A 68 -8.96 -5.12 29.16
N LEU A 69 -10.06 -4.39 29.08
CA LEU A 69 -10.51 -3.49 30.14
C LEU A 69 -11.15 -4.23 31.30
N THR A 70 -11.77 -5.38 31.06
CA THR A 70 -12.58 -6.07 32.07
C THR A 70 -11.85 -7.23 32.73
N VAL A 71 -10.99 -7.93 32.02
CA VAL A 71 -10.29 -9.12 32.52
C VAL A 71 -8.88 -8.75 32.96
N ARG A 72 -8.58 -9.07 34.22
CA ARG A 72 -7.23 -8.87 34.76
C ARG A 72 -6.30 -10.00 34.29
N PRO A 73 -5.01 -9.71 34.05
CA PRO A 73 -4.07 -10.73 33.66
C PRO A 73 -3.87 -11.81 34.73
N PRO A 74 -3.64 -13.07 34.32
CA PRO A 74 -3.28 -14.12 35.29
C PRO A 74 -2.02 -13.75 36.07
N GLN A 75 -1.98 -14.15 37.36
CA GLN A 75 -0.85 -13.84 38.23
C GLN A 75 0.48 -14.35 37.69
N ARG A 76 0.50 -15.51 37.07
CA ARG A 76 1.70 -16.10 36.46
C ARG A 76 2.29 -15.23 35.35
N LEU A 77 1.43 -14.64 34.49
CA LEU A 77 1.85 -13.72 33.45
C LEU A 77 2.29 -12.37 34.03
N TYR A 78 1.56 -11.88 35.01
CA TYR A 78 1.90 -10.64 35.69
C TYR A 78 3.31 -10.70 36.29
N ARG A 79 3.65 -11.82 36.93
CA ARG A 79 4.98 -12.02 37.51
C ARG A 79 6.04 -12.29 36.45
N ALA A 80 5.76 -13.14 35.46
CA ALA A 80 6.73 -13.52 34.44
C ALA A 80 7.16 -12.33 33.58
N LEU A 81 6.23 -11.46 33.23
CA LEU A 81 6.48 -10.27 32.41
C LEU A 81 6.76 -9.02 33.26
N ARG A 82 6.78 -9.16 34.57
CA ARG A 82 7.05 -8.05 35.52
C ARG A 82 6.18 -6.83 35.23
N MET A 83 4.86 -7.04 35.09
CA MET A 83 3.90 -6.01 34.69
C MET A 83 3.77 -4.86 35.72
N GLY A 84 4.26 -5.04 36.94
CA GLY A 84 4.39 -3.97 37.94
C GLY A 84 5.45 -2.92 37.58
N ASN A 85 6.35 -3.25 36.64
CA ASN A 85 7.36 -2.32 36.13
C ASN A 85 6.94 -1.81 34.77
N ILE A 86 6.76 -0.50 34.63
CA ILE A 86 6.30 0.12 33.37
C ILE A 86 7.27 -0.07 32.20
N GLU A 87 8.52 -0.35 32.48
CA GLU A 87 9.53 -0.63 31.42
C GLU A 87 9.15 -1.85 30.56
N THR A 88 8.46 -2.84 31.13
CA THR A 88 7.91 -3.96 30.36
C THR A 88 6.93 -3.48 29.29
N VAL A 89 6.06 -2.53 29.64
CA VAL A 89 5.12 -1.94 28.68
C VAL A 89 5.85 -1.12 27.64
N LEU A 90 6.86 -0.34 28.04
CA LEU A 90 7.70 0.42 27.10
C LEU A 90 8.40 -0.49 26.11
N SER A 91 9.06 -1.55 26.57
CA SER A 91 9.80 -2.46 25.68
C SER A 91 8.88 -3.24 24.73
N SER A 92 7.73 -3.69 25.19
CA SER A 92 6.75 -4.36 24.35
C SER A 92 6.11 -3.41 23.33
N SER A 93 5.89 -2.17 23.68
CA SER A 93 5.41 -1.12 22.76
C SER A 93 6.44 -0.80 21.69
N ILE A 94 7.72 -0.72 22.03
CA ILE A 94 8.82 -0.54 21.06
C ILE A 94 8.86 -1.73 20.08
N SER A 95 8.71 -2.95 20.57
CA SER A 95 8.64 -4.15 19.72
C SER A 95 7.47 -4.10 18.75
N ALA A 96 6.30 -3.64 19.19
CA ALA A 96 5.13 -3.47 18.33
C ALA A 96 5.37 -2.44 17.22
N VAL A 97 5.99 -1.30 17.55
CA VAL A 97 6.33 -0.27 16.55
C VAL A 97 7.41 -0.76 15.58
N PHE A 98 8.39 -1.50 16.06
CA PHE A 98 9.40 -2.14 15.22
C PHE A 98 8.76 -3.08 14.19
N PHE A 99 7.83 -3.93 14.61
CA PHE A 99 7.05 -4.77 13.71
C PHE A 99 6.28 -3.93 12.67
N ALA A 100 5.56 -2.91 13.13
CA ALA A 100 4.78 -2.04 12.25
C ALA A 100 5.66 -1.31 11.21
N ALA A 101 6.87 -0.91 11.58
CA ALA A 101 7.82 -0.25 10.68
C ALA A 101 8.23 -1.18 9.53
N PHE A 102 8.48 -2.46 9.80
CA PHE A 102 8.78 -3.44 8.75
C PHE A 102 7.59 -3.71 7.84
N VAL A 103 6.38 -3.80 8.40
CA VAL A 103 5.15 -3.95 7.59
C VAL A 103 4.97 -2.76 6.65
N THR A 104 5.10 -1.55 7.18
CA THR A 104 4.95 -0.31 6.40
C THR A 104 6.02 -0.21 5.31
N SER A 105 7.28 -0.49 5.64
CA SER A 105 8.38 -0.49 4.67
C SER A 105 8.18 -1.55 3.59
N GLY A 106 7.71 -2.73 3.96
CA GLY A 106 7.42 -3.80 3.02
C GLY A 106 6.29 -3.45 2.06
N THR A 107 5.21 -2.85 2.53
CA THR A 107 4.12 -2.40 1.65
C THR A 107 4.57 -1.30 0.69
N MET A 108 5.44 -0.40 1.12
CA MET A 108 6.00 0.64 0.25
C MET A 108 6.94 0.05 -0.81
N TRP A 109 7.80 -0.88 -0.43
CA TRP A 109 8.78 -1.46 -1.34
C TRP A 109 8.17 -2.42 -2.36
N TYR A 110 7.31 -3.33 -1.89
CA TYR A 110 6.64 -4.30 -2.77
C TYR A 110 5.41 -3.73 -3.49
N GLY A 111 4.84 -2.67 -2.97
CA GLY A 111 3.61 -2.09 -3.43
C GLY A 111 2.37 -2.76 -2.83
N SER A 112 1.31 -1.99 -2.74
CA SER A 112 -0.01 -2.46 -2.32
C SER A 112 -1.08 -1.45 -2.72
N ALA A 113 -2.35 -1.76 -2.45
CA ALA A 113 -3.43 -0.81 -2.62
C ALA A 113 -3.28 0.45 -1.75
N THR A 114 -2.54 0.34 -0.63
CA THR A 114 -2.28 1.46 0.29
C THR A 114 -1.13 2.36 -0.15
N THR A 115 -0.38 1.97 -1.18
CA THR A 115 0.75 2.73 -1.73
C THR A 115 0.60 2.91 -3.24
N PRO A 116 -0.41 3.70 -3.69
CA PRO A 116 -0.68 3.88 -5.10
C PRO A 116 0.52 4.44 -5.85
N ILE A 117 0.82 3.89 -7.03
CA ILE A 117 1.95 4.32 -7.84
C ILE A 117 1.80 5.75 -8.38
N GLU A 118 0.58 6.24 -8.50
CA GLU A 118 0.32 7.65 -8.86
C GLU A 118 0.83 8.63 -7.82
N LEU A 119 0.88 8.22 -6.54
CA LEU A 119 1.32 9.05 -5.42
C LEU A 119 2.79 8.83 -5.06
N PHE A 120 3.28 7.59 -5.13
CA PHE A 120 4.60 7.19 -4.65
C PHE A 120 5.55 6.73 -5.76
N GLY A 121 5.07 6.68 -6.99
CA GLY A 121 5.82 6.15 -8.12
C GLY A 121 5.79 4.62 -8.21
N PRO A 122 6.29 4.06 -9.32
CA PRO A 122 6.31 2.63 -9.55
C PRO A 122 7.33 1.95 -8.63
N THR A 123 7.10 0.64 -8.39
CA THR A 123 8.02 -0.19 -7.63
C THR A 123 9.16 -0.70 -8.52
N ARG A 124 10.27 -1.13 -7.92
CA ARG A 124 11.36 -1.76 -8.68
C ARG A 124 10.91 -3.03 -9.40
N TYR A 125 9.96 -3.76 -8.83
CA TYR A 125 9.47 -5.01 -9.40
C TYR A 125 8.66 -4.80 -10.67
N GLN A 126 8.00 -3.67 -10.80
CA GLN A 126 7.33 -3.26 -12.03
C GLN A 126 8.34 -2.99 -13.15
N TRP A 127 9.49 -2.42 -12.83
CA TRP A 127 10.59 -2.30 -13.77
C TRP A 127 11.20 -3.66 -14.12
N ASP A 128 11.55 -4.45 -13.12
CA ASP A 128 12.20 -5.76 -13.29
C ASP A 128 11.37 -6.72 -14.13
N SER A 129 10.05 -6.64 -14.04
CA SER A 129 9.11 -7.47 -14.80
C SER A 129 8.74 -6.89 -16.18
N GLY A 130 9.16 -5.67 -16.50
CA GLY A 130 8.75 -4.99 -17.71
C GLY A 130 7.26 -4.67 -17.77
N TYR A 131 6.64 -4.44 -16.63
CA TYR A 131 5.19 -4.29 -16.48
C TYR A 131 4.61 -3.18 -17.35
N PHE A 132 5.21 -1.99 -17.33
CA PHE A 132 4.74 -0.86 -18.14
C PHE A 132 5.17 -0.98 -19.58
N GLN A 133 6.34 -1.51 -19.86
CA GLN A 133 6.82 -1.76 -21.22
C GLN A 133 5.89 -2.69 -21.98
N GLN A 134 5.48 -3.77 -21.35
CA GLN A 134 4.53 -4.73 -21.93
C GLN A 134 3.18 -4.07 -22.26
N GLU A 135 2.68 -3.22 -21.36
CA GLU A 135 1.42 -2.51 -21.60
C GLU A 135 1.53 -1.49 -22.70
N ILE A 136 2.62 -0.75 -22.81
CA ILE A 136 2.87 0.19 -23.89
C ILE A 136 2.89 -0.55 -25.24
N GLU A 137 3.64 -1.63 -25.32
CA GLU A 137 3.73 -2.46 -26.53
C GLU A 137 2.37 -3.03 -26.92
N ARG A 138 1.60 -3.54 -25.96
CA ARG A 138 0.23 -4.03 -26.19
C ARG A 138 -0.67 -2.95 -26.80
N ARG A 139 -0.65 -1.74 -26.26
CA ARG A 139 -1.44 -0.62 -26.77
C ARG A 139 -1.03 -0.20 -28.17
N VAL A 140 0.27 -0.20 -28.45
CA VAL A 140 0.79 0.10 -29.79
C VAL A 140 0.34 -0.97 -30.79
N GLU A 141 0.46 -2.24 -30.46
CA GLU A 141 0.01 -3.35 -31.30
C GLU A 141 -1.49 -3.29 -31.59
N ASP A 142 -2.30 -3.02 -30.55
CA ASP A 142 -3.75 -2.86 -30.72
C ASP A 142 -4.09 -1.70 -31.68
N SER A 143 -3.39 -0.59 -31.55
CA SER A 143 -3.60 0.57 -32.43
C SER A 143 -3.20 0.31 -33.88
N ILE A 144 -2.12 -0.44 -34.08
CA ILE A 144 -1.69 -0.87 -35.42
C ILE A 144 -2.72 -1.83 -36.01
N ALA A 145 -3.27 -2.76 -35.23
CA ALA A 145 -4.31 -3.66 -35.64
C ALA A 145 -5.60 -2.93 -36.06
N GLU A 146 -5.88 -1.76 -35.47
CA GLU A 146 -6.99 -0.90 -35.90
C GLU A 146 -6.73 -0.11 -37.19
N GLY A 147 -5.54 -0.24 -37.77
CA GLY A 147 -5.18 0.39 -39.03
C GLY A 147 -4.38 1.69 -38.93
N LEU A 148 -3.92 2.04 -37.73
CA LEU A 148 -3.05 3.20 -37.52
C LEU A 148 -1.62 2.90 -37.97
N SER A 149 -0.90 3.96 -38.40
CA SER A 149 0.53 3.87 -38.62
C SER A 149 1.27 3.69 -37.28
N GLU A 150 2.48 3.17 -37.34
CA GLU A 150 3.32 2.99 -36.16
C GLU A 150 3.51 4.32 -35.41
N ARG A 151 3.77 5.41 -36.09
CA ARG A 151 3.90 6.74 -35.54
C ARG A 151 2.64 7.20 -34.79
N ASP A 152 1.47 7.00 -35.41
CA ASP A 152 0.18 7.39 -34.81
C ASP A 152 -0.16 6.51 -33.61
N ALA A 153 0.18 5.22 -33.68
CA ALA A 153 0.02 4.28 -32.57
C ALA A 153 0.83 4.72 -31.34
N TRP A 154 2.08 5.08 -31.52
CA TRP A 154 2.94 5.59 -30.45
C TRP A 154 2.46 6.92 -29.89
N SER A 155 1.90 7.79 -30.71
CA SER A 155 1.37 9.08 -30.28
C SER A 155 0.14 8.97 -29.36
N ARG A 156 -0.54 7.82 -29.37
CA ARG A 156 -1.68 7.53 -28.49
C ARG A 156 -1.28 7.08 -27.09
N ILE A 157 -0.02 6.76 -26.85
CA ILE A 157 0.43 6.32 -25.53
C ILE A 157 0.34 7.49 -24.55
N PRO A 158 -0.36 7.32 -23.40
CA PRO A 158 -0.43 8.36 -22.39
C PRO A 158 0.95 8.73 -21.86
N ASP A 159 1.21 10.02 -21.69
CA ASP A 159 2.49 10.51 -21.15
C ASP A 159 2.77 9.93 -19.77
N LYS A 160 1.74 9.75 -18.96
CA LYS A 160 1.83 9.18 -17.62
C LYS A 160 2.31 7.73 -17.65
N LEU A 161 1.84 6.94 -18.62
CA LEU A 161 2.28 5.55 -18.81
C LEU A 161 3.75 5.50 -19.25
N ALA A 162 4.14 6.36 -20.18
CA ALA A 162 5.53 6.51 -20.61
C ALA A 162 6.44 6.95 -19.46
N PHE A 163 5.97 7.84 -18.60
CA PHE A 163 6.68 8.30 -17.41
C PHE A 163 7.00 7.15 -16.46
N TYR A 164 6.09 6.21 -16.25
CA TYR A 164 6.33 5.04 -15.40
C TYR A 164 7.37 4.08 -15.98
N ASP A 165 7.52 4.03 -17.30
CA ASP A 165 8.53 3.19 -17.97
C ASP A 165 9.88 3.88 -18.15
N TYR A 166 10.18 4.85 -17.33
CA TYR A 166 11.48 5.53 -17.29
C TYR A 166 12.31 5.00 -16.12
N ILE A 167 13.54 4.54 -16.40
CA ILE A 167 14.43 3.95 -15.37
C ILE A 167 14.72 4.90 -14.21
N GLY A 168 14.74 6.21 -14.47
CA GLY A 168 14.93 7.23 -13.43
C GLY A 168 13.84 7.25 -12.37
N ASN A 169 12.68 6.64 -12.63
CA ASN A 169 11.58 6.50 -11.68
C ASN A 169 11.62 5.17 -10.91
N ASN A 170 12.59 4.31 -11.20
CA ASN A 170 12.80 3.08 -10.43
C ASN A 170 13.39 3.44 -9.06
N PRO A 171 12.73 3.08 -7.95
CA PRO A 171 13.20 3.41 -6.60
C PRO A 171 14.58 2.83 -6.28
N ALA A 172 14.94 1.69 -6.85
CA ALA A 172 16.27 1.11 -6.69
C ALA A 172 17.35 1.98 -7.36
N CYS A 173 17.03 2.58 -8.52
CA CYS A 173 17.91 3.51 -9.21
C CYS A 173 18.06 4.83 -8.45
N LEU A 174 16.95 5.37 -7.91
CA LEU A 174 16.95 6.59 -7.12
C LEU A 174 17.80 6.45 -5.85
N LEU A 175 17.70 5.31 -5.16
CA LEU A 175 18.53 5.03 -3.98
C LEU A 175 20.02 4.98 -4.31
N TYR A 176 20.37 4.41 -5.45
CA TYR A 176 21.76 4.33 -5.92
C TYR A 176 22.32 5.70 -6.31
N THR A 177 21.51 6.57 -6.91
CA THR A 177 21.91 7.90 -7.37
C THR A 177 21.79 8.99 -6.31
N SER A 178 21.21 8.69 -5.15
CA SER A 178 21.11 9.65 -4.04
C SER A 178 22.47 10.10 -3.57
N PRO A 179 22.70 11.42 -3.38
CA PRO A 179 23.97 11.92 -2.89
C PRO A 179 24.31 11.32 -1.52
N SER A 180 25.52 10.75 -1.39
CA SER A 180 25.99 10.30 -0.07
C SER A 180 26.56 11.49 0.70
N PRO A 181 26.65 11.41 2.06
CA PRO A 181 27.31 12.44 2.85
C PRO A 181 28.77 12.72 2.42
N ARG A 182 29.44 11.76 1.78
CA ARG A 182 30.79 11.93 1.24
C ARG A 182 30.87 12.85 0.04
N ASP A 183 29.78 12.95 -0.75
CA ASP A 183 29.75 13.77 -1.96
C ASP A 183 29.65 15.26 -1.62
N SER A 184 29.22 15.63 -0.42
CA SER A 184 29.16 17.01 0.06
C SER A 184 30.50 17.63 0.43
N PHE A 185 31.58 16.83 0.47
CA PHE A 185 32.94 17.26 0.82
C PHE A 185 33.90 17.38 -0.40
N ARG A 186 33.35 17.30 -1.60
CA ARG A 186 34.13 17.50 -2.83
C ARG A 186 33.94 18.89 -3.43
#